data_69267e248f3a92c00a6827160ee3e5c4
#
_entry.id   69267e248f3a92c00a6827160ee3e5c4
#
_cell.length_a   1.000
_cell.length_b   1.000
_cell.length_c   1.000
_cell.angle_alpha   90.00
_cell.angle_beta   90.00
_cell.angle_gamma   90.00
#
_symmetry.space_group_name_H-M   'P 1'
#
loop_
_entity.id
_entity.type
_entity.pdbx_description
1 polymer ?
#
loop_
_entity_poly.entity_id
_entity_poly.type
_entity_poly.pdbx_seq_one_letter_code
_entity_poly.pdbx_strand_id
1 'polypeptide(L)'
;MPVRPHLQKLVERVRFLPALPTAFVHPCDGESLQLALAGAFAGYLAPTLVGPESRIRDAAAKAGLDISRLPIVATADDPAASAEIATRLARDGRARALVKGALSDGALLAPVATPDTGLRTEHRLTHATLLDVPGRAQLLIVTDDRLNVAPTLAAKRDILVNAVELAVSLGIATPAVALLAAVDAPSAAFASTVDAASLKAIAGDGIVRGARVDGPMTPDVALSPDAARQQGVTSEVAGRADILLAPTMESAVMVVRTLTAATGALAAGLVLGALVPIVVAVRNESMESRMASCVLASLVAHAKREGAQAAPAKREGSPAGEPVATHLAA
;
A
#
# COMPACT_ATOMS: atom_id res chain seq x y z
N MET A 1 -2.28 -24.41 -12.78
CA MET A 1 -2.42 -23.05 -12.23
C MET A 1 -2.07 -22.06 -13.31
N PRO A 2 -2.75 -20.94 -13.47
CA PRO A 2 -2.34 -19.92 -14.42
C PRO A 2 -0.93 -19.44 -14.10
N VAL A 3 -0.09 -19.28 -15.13
CA VAL A 3 1.26 -18.76 -14.98
C VAL A 3 1.18 -17.29 -14.55
N ARG A 4 1.81 -16.91 -13.45
CA ARG A 4 1.82 -15.57 -12.87
C ARG A 4 3.23 -14.99 -12.90
N PRO A 5 3.72 -14.60 -14.08
CA PRO A 5 5.12 -14.31 -14.29
C PRO A 5 5.58 -13.02 -13.56
N HIS A 6 4.65 -12.09 -13.31
CA HIS A 6 5.01 -10.81 -12.69
C HIS A 6 5.16 -10.96 -11.18
N LEU A 7 4.24 -11.64 -10.52
CA LEU A 7 4.36 -11.93 -9.09
C LEU A 7 5.59 -12.81 -8.81
N GLN A 8 5.85 -13.80 -9.67
CA GLN A 8 7.04 -14.65 -9.53
C GLN A 8 8.34 -13.84 -9.55
N LYS A 9 8.45 -12.83 -10.42
CA LYS A 9 9.60 -11.90 -10.42
C LYS A 9 9.71 -11.10 -9.11
N LEU A 10 8.59 -10.68 -8.51
CA LEU A 10 8.62 -10.02 -7.21
C LEU A 10 9.10 -10.96 -6.10
N VAL A 11 8.62 -12.20 -6.11
CA VAL A 11 9.06 -13.26 -5.18
C VAL A 11 10.56 -13.53 -5.33
N GLU A 12 11.06 -13.61 -6.55
CA GLU A 12 12.50 -13.79 -6.80
C GLU A 12 13.33 -12.64 -6.22
N ARG A 13 12.86 -11.40 -6.36
CA ARG A 13 13.55 -10.23 -5.77
C ARG A 13 13.64 -10.31 -4.25
N VAL A 14 12.54 -10.70 -3.58
CA VAL A 14 12.51 -10.80 -2.11
C VAL A 14 13.46 -11.86 -1.58
N ARG A 15 13.74 -12.93 -2.32
CA ARG A 15 14.68 -14.00 -1.90
C ARG A 15 16.09 -13.50 -1.60
N PHE A 16 16.50 -12.40 -2.19
CA PHE A 16 17.83 -11.79 -1.98
C PHE A 16 17.82 -10.72 -0.89
N LEU A 17 16.66 -10.42 -0.31
CA LEU A 17 16.53 -9.44 0.77
C LEU A 17 16.58 -10.13 2.14
N PRO A 18 17.08 -9.46 3.18
CA PRO A 18 16.95 -9.95 4.55
C PRO A 18 15.49 -10.14 4.94
N ALA A 19 15.20 -11.19 5.73
CA ALA A 19 13.85 -11.42 6.25
C ALA A 19 13.31 -10.17 6.96
N LEU A 20 12.10 -9.73 6.59
CA LEU A 20 11.51 -8.49 7.09
C LEU A 20 10.98 -8.67 8.52
N PRO A 21 11.48 -7.93 9.54
CA PRO A 21 10.88 -7.92 10.88
C PRO A 21 9.41 -7.49 10.78
N THR A 22 8.48 -8.39 11.12
CA THR A 22 7.04 -8.21 10.87
C THR A 22 6.24 -8.53 12.12
N ALA A 23 5.41 -7.58 12.58
CA ALA A 23 4.49 -7.82 13.68
C ALA A 23 3.16 -8.34 13.14
N PHE A 24 2.80 -9.57 13.53
CA PHE A 24 1.48 -10.15 13.31
C PHE A 24 0.58 -9.72 14.46
N VAL A 25 -0.43 -8.91 14.15
CA VAL A 25 -1.24 -8.20 15.13
C VAL A 25 -2.47 -9.02 15.49
N HIS A 26 -2.57 -9.44 16.76
CA HIS A 26 -3.66 -10.28 17.29
C HIS A 26 -3.90 -11.57 16.47
N PRO A 27 -2.86 -12.40 16.22
CA PRO A 27 -2.97 -13.58 15.37
C PRO A 27 -3.62 -14.75 16.11
N CYS A 28 -4.90 -14.57 16.50
CA CYS A 28 -5.70 -15.53 17.28
C CYS A 28 -6.54 -16.45 16.39
N ASP A 29 -6.07 -16.75 15.18
CA ASP A 29 -6.68 -17.69 14.22
C ASP A 29 -5.62 -18.49 13.47
N GLY A 30 -6.02 -19.67 12.94
CA GLY A 30 -5.12 -20.57 12.23
C GLY A 30 -4.55 -19.97 10.93
N GLU A 31 -5.32 -19.14 10.23
CA GLU A 31 -4.90 -18.56 8.93
C GLU A 31 -3.76 -17.57 9.09
N SER A 32 -3.85 -16.68 10.09
CA SER A 32 -2.79 -15.71 10.37
C SER A 32 -1.52 -16.36 10.90
N LEU A 33 -1.64 -17.42 11.72
CA LEU A 33 -0.50 -18.21 12.20
C LEU A 33 0.16 -19.01 11.06
N GLN A 34 -0.63 -19.60 10.17
CA GLN A 34 -0.12 -20.30 8.99
C GLN A 34 0.63 -19.35 8.06
N LEU A 35 0.13 -18.13 7.86
CA LEU A 35 0.81 -17.09 7.08
C LEU A 35 2.15 -16.70 7.72
N ALA A 36 2.20 -16.53 9.05
CA ALA A 36 3.42 -16.21 9.77
C ALA A 36 4.47 -17.32 9.60
N LEU A 37 4.07 -18.58 9.78
CA LEU A 37 4.96 -19.74 9.60
C LEU A 37 5.44 -19.88 8.16
N ALA A 38 4.54 -19.73 7.17
CA ALA A 38 4.89 -19.78 5.75
C ALA A 38 5.87 -18.68 5.36
N GLY A 39 5.66 -17.45 5.84
CA GLY A 39 6.56 -16.31 5.60
C GLY A 39 7.95 -16.49 6.23
N ALA A 40 8.00 -17.06 7.44
CA ALA A 40 9.24 -17.41 8.12
C ALA A 40 9.98 -18.55 7.40
N PHE A 41 9.27 -19.61 7.01
CA PHE A 41 9.84 -20.74 6.29
C PHE A 41 10.40 -20.35 4.92
N ALA A 42 9.71 -19.49 4.21
CA ALA A 42 10.17 -18.93 2.93
C ALA A 42 11.35 -17.95 3.07
N GLY A 43 11.70 -17.53 4.30
CA GLY A 43 12.75 -16.54 4.56
C GLY A 43 12.38 -15.10 4.18
N TYR A 44 11.12 -14.82 3.91
CA TYR A 44 10.67 -13.46 3.54
C TYR A 44 10.37 -12.58 4.74
N LEU A 45 9.91 -13.20 5.84
CA LEU A 45 9.51 -12.51 7.05
C LEU A 45 10.28 -13.04 8.27
N ALA A 46 10.52 -12.16 9.24
CA ALA A 46 10.90 -12.49 10.62
C ALA A 46 9.71 -12.14 11.53
N PRO A 47 8.72 -13.05 11.69
CA PRO A 47 7.49 -12.76 12.40
C PRO A 47 7.69 -12.62 13.91
N THR A 48 6.98 -11.63 14.49
CA THR A 48 6.73 -11.52 15.93
C THR A 48 5.21 -11.53 16.12
N LEU A 49 4.69 -12.46 16.92
CA LEU A 49 3.28 -12.57 17.22
C LEU A 49 2.93 -11.60 18.36
N VAL A 50 2.04 -10.66 18.13
CA VAL A 50 1.66 -9.63 19.12
C VAL A 50 0.21 -9.83 19.50
N GLY A 51 -0.06 -10.30 20.72
CA GLY A 51 -1.42 -10.60 21.16
C GLY A 51 -1.49 -11.39 22.45
N PRO A 52 -2.70 -11.79 22.89
CA PRO A 52 -2.90 -12.61 24.09
C PRO A 52 -2.30 -14.00 23.89
N GLU A 53 -1.24 -14.31 24.63
CA GLU A 53 -0.44 -15.52 24.44
C GLU A 53 -1.27 -16.80 24.53
N SER A 54 -2.19 -16.90 25.49
CA SER A 54 -3.06 -18.08 25.65
C SER A 54 -3.89 -18.31 24.38
N ARG A 55 -4.54 -17.26 23.85
CA ARG A 55 -5.35 -17.37 22.63
C ARG A 55 -4.53 -17.73 21.39
N ILE A 56 -3.33 -17.16 21.27
CA ILE A 56 -2.41 -17.50 20.17
C ILE A 56 -2.04 -18.98 20.23
N ARG A 57 -1.68 -19.49 21.43
CA ARG A 57 -1.34 -20.91 21.61
C ARG A 57 -2.53 -21.85 21.40
N ASP A 58 -3.72 -21.45 21.85
CA ASP A 58 -4.95 -22.20 21.61
C ASP A 58 -5.31 -22.27 20.12
N ALA A 59 -5.16 -21.16 19.40
CA ALA A 59 -5.37 -21.11 17.95
C ALA A 59 -4.37 -21.99 17.20
N ALA A 60 -3.08 -21.98 17.60
CA ALA A 60 -2.06 -22.85 17.05
C ALA A 60 -2.36 -24.32 17.29
N ALA A 61 -2.72 -24.70 18.53
CA ALA A 61 -3.07 -26.07 18.88
C ALA A 61 -4.28 -26.58 18.09
N LYS A 62 -5.35 -25.78 17.98
CA LYS A 62 -6.54 -26.11 17.18
C LYS A 62 -6.24 -26.29 15.69
N ALA A 63 -5.27 -25.54 15.17
CA ALA A 63 -4.85 -25.62 13.78
C ALA A 63 -3.73 -26.66 13.53
N GLY A 64 -3.21 -27.31 14.57
CA GLY A 64 -2.10 -28.25 14.47
C GLY A 64 -0.77 -27.61 14.03
N LEU A 65 -0.54 -26.35 14.43
CA LEU A 65 0.62 -25.55 14.01
C LEU A 65 1.66 -25.46 15.14
N ASP A 66 2.93 -25.71 14.82
CA ASP A 66 4.04 -25.49 15.74
C ASP A 66 4.60 -24.07 15.62
N ILE A 67 4.30 -23.24 16.59
CA ILE A 67 4.75 -21.85 16.70
C ILE A 67 5.88 -21.66 17.71
N SER A 68 6.48 -22.72 18.21
CA SER A 68 7.49 -22.70 19.29
C SER A 68 8.71 -21.81 18.95
N ARG A 69 9.02 -21.65 17.67
CA ARG A 69 10.14 -20.83 17.17
C ARG A 69 9.77 -19.36 16.89
N LEU A 70 8.50 -18.99 17.00
CA LEU A 70 8.05 -17.62 16.75
C LEU A 70 7.99 -16.85 18.07
N PRO A 71 8.67 -15.70 18.20
CA PRO A 71 8.59 -14.87 19.41
C PRO A 71 7.16 -14.32 19.58
N ILE A 72 6.69 -14.32 20.83
CA ILE A 72 5.39 -13.76 21.22
C ILE A 72 5.65 -12.55 22.11
N VAL A 73 5.01 -11.44 21.78
CA VAL A 73 4.87 -10.26 22.64
C VAL A 73 3.46 -10.31 23.21
N ALA A 74 3.35 -10.71 24.47
CA ALA A 74 2.07 -10.89 25.15
C ALA A 74 1.37 -9.55 25.38
N THR A 75 0.04 -9.54 25.18
CA THR A 75 -0.85 -8.40 25.45
C THR A 75 -2.04 -8.83 26.29
N ALA A 76 -2.82 -7.88 26.79
CA ALA A 76 -4.16 -8.17 27.27
C ALA A 76 -5.00 -8.83 26.16
N ASP A 77 -6.07 -9.54 26.55
CA ASP A 77 -7.03 -10.13 25.60
C ASP A 77 -7.97 -9.06 25.02
N ASP A 78 -7.34 -8.11 24.32
CA ASP A 78 -8.00 -7.01 23.65
C ASP A 78 -7.29 -6.74 22.31
N PRO A 79 -8.03 -6.73 21.17
CA PRO A 79 -7.50 -6.40 19.87
C PRO A 79 -6.85 -5.00 19.79
N ALA A 80 -7.40 -4.01 20.52
CA ALA A 80 -6.85 -2.66 20.54
C ALA A 80 -5.49 -2.63 21.24
N ALA A 81 -5.34 -3.29 22.38
CA ALA A 81 -4.05 -3.42 23.08
C ALA A 81 -2.98 -4.09 22.21
N SER A 82 -3.38 -5.12 21.46
CA SER A 82 -2.46 -5.78 20.50
C SER A 82 -2.01 -4.84 19.39
N ALA A 83 -2.93 -4.04 18.85
CA ALA A 83 -2.65 -3.07 17.79
C ALA A 83 -1.76 -1.91 18.28
N GLU A 84 -1.99 -1.40 19.48
CA GLU A 84 -1.16 -0.34 20.10
C GLU A 84 0.29 -0.81 20.32
N ILE A 85 0.47 -2.02 20.85
CA ILE A 85 1.81 -2.57 21.07
C ILE A 85 2.52 -2.81 19.73
N ALA A 86 1.83 -3.37 18.73
CA ALA A 86 2.40 -3.57 17.40
C ALA A 86 2.78 -2.24 16.73
N THR A 87 1.94 -1.21 16.86
CA THR A 87 2.23 0.14 16.38
C THR A 87 3.48 0.73 17.04
N ARG A 88 3.63 0.53 18.36
CA ARG A 88 4.84 0.96 19.08
C ARG A 88 6.08 0.22 18.61
N LEU A 89 6.00 -1.12 18.44
CA LEU A 89 7.11 -1.90 17.88
C LEU A 89 7.55 -1.40 16.50
N ALA A 90 6.59 -1.01 15.66
CA ALA A 90 6.89 -0.46 14.35
C ALA A 90 7.54 0.94 14.43
N ARG A 91 7.04 1.81 15.31
CA ARG A 91 7.63 3.13 15.55
C ARG A 91 9.06 3.05 16.09
N ASP A 92 9.33 2.09 16.97
CA ASP A 92 10.64 1.84 17.56
C ASP A 92 11.60 1.12 16.58
N GLY A 93 11.17 0.85 15.34
CA GLY A 93 11.97 0.16 14.32
C GLY A 93 12.15 -1.35 14.54
N ARG A 94 11.49 -1.92 15.56
CA ARG A 94 11.52 -3.36 15.89
C ARG A 94 10.63 -4.19 14.98
N ALA A 95 9.61 -3.59 14.37
CA ALA A 95 8.85 -4.14 13.27
C ALA A 95 8.92 -3.18 12.07
N ARG A 96 8.99 -3.73 10.86
CA ARG A 96 9.08 -2.97 9.62
C ARG A 96 7.89 -3.22 8.69
N ALA A 97 6.97 -4.06 9.12
CA ALA A 97 5.64 -4.24 8.56
C ALA A 97 4.68 -4.70 9.66
N LEU A 98 3.40 -4.40 9.47
CA LEU A 98 2.31 -4.96 10.26
C LEU A 98 1.47 -5.90 9.40
N VAL A 99 1.05 -7.03 9.97
CA VAL A 99 0.13 -7.97 9.32
C VAL A 99 -1.07 -8.17 10.21
N LYS A 100 -2.26 -7.94 9.68
CA LYS A 100 -3.52 -8.11 10.40
C LYS A 100 -3.81 -9.58 10.70
N GLY A 101 -4.14 -9.90 11.93
CA GLY A 101 -4.70 -11.17 12.36
C GLY A 101 -6.22 -11.08 12.59
N ALA A 102 -6.70 -11.65 13.69
CA ALA A 102 -8.11 -11.78 14.05
C ALA A 102 -8.70 -10.50 14.68
N LEU A 103 -8.53 -9.35 14.02
CA LEU A 103 -9.11 -8.09 14.45
C LEU A 103 -9.72 -7.33 13.25
N SER A 104 -10.54 -6.30 13.53
CA SER A 104 -11.08 -5.45 12.47
C SER A 104 -10.02 -4.50 11.91
N ASP A 105 -10.22 -4.01 10.67
CA ASP A 105 -9.35 -3.00 10.06
C ASP A 105 -9.31 -1.72 10.91
N GLY A 106 -10.48 -1.31 11.45
CA GLY A 106 -10.57 -0.15 12.33
C GLY A 106 -9.74 -0.31 13.61
N ALA A 107 -9.80 -1.47 14.27
CA ALA A 107 -9.01 -1.73 15.48
C ALA A 107 -7.50 -1.73 15.20
N LEU A 108 -7.08 -2.24 14.04
CA LEU A 108 -5.68 -2.19 13.63
C LEU A 108 -5.23 -0.77 13.29
N LEU A 109 -6.03 -0.03 12.51
CA LEU A 109 -5.60 1.25 11.93
C LEU A 109 -5.81 2.44 12.87
N ALA A 110 -6.64 2.33 13.90
CA ALA A 110 -6.86 3.42 14.86
C ALA A 110 -5.55 3.89 15.54
N PRO A 111 -4.74 3.02 16.18
CA PRO A 111 -3.47 3.44 16.77
C PRO A 111 -2.44 3.87 15.72
N VAL A 112 -2.46 3.29 14.51
CA VAL A 112 -1.59 3.69 13.39
C VAL A 112 -1.88 5.14 12.97
N ALA A 113 -3.16 5.52 12.92
CA ALA A 113 -3.61 6.84 12.48
C ALA A 113 -3.49 7.93 13.57
N THR A 114 -3.14 7.57 14.81
CA THR A 114 -3.03 8.52 15.93
C THR A 114 -1.89 9.52 15.64
N PRO A 115 -2.13 10.83 15.78
CA PRO A 115 -1.06 11.82 15.74
C PRO A 115 0.00 11.53 16.81
N ASP A 116 1.25 11.91 16.55
CA ASP A 116 2.42 11.84 17.44
C ASP A 116 2.82 10.46 17.95
N THR A 117 1.89 9.55 18.20
CA THR A 117 2.15 8.22 18.75
C THR A 117 1.95 7.09 17.74
N GLY A 118 1.30 7.35 16.62
CA GLY A 118 1.06 6.39 15.55
C GLY A 118 2.19 6.30 14.52
N LEU A 119 1.83 5.86 13.32
CA LEU A 119 2.76 5.67 12.21
C LEU A 119 2.43 6.59 11.02
N ARG A 120 1.71 7.68 11.25
CA ARG A 120 1.34 8.63 10.19
C ARG A 120 2.58 9.26 9.56
N THR A 121 2.50 9.45 8.26
CA THR A 121 3.37 10.36 7.51
C THR A 121 2.63 11.67 7.22
N GLU A 122 3.15 12.51 6.35
CA GLU A 122 2.46 13.69 5.83
C GLU A 122 1.27 13.33 4.94
N HIS A 123 1.24 12.10 4.42
CA HIS A 123 0.15 11.61 3.57
C HIS A 123 -0.91 10.85 4.35
N ARG A 124 -2.12 10.84 3.83
CA ARG A 124 -3.24 10.05 4.33
C ARG A 124 -2.98 8.56 4.18
N LEU A 125 -3.53 7.74 5.09
CA LEU A 125 -3.59 6.30 4.88
C LEU A 125 -4.48 5.97 3.67
N THR A 126 -3.96 5.16 2.77
CA THR A 126 -4.64 4.71 1.55
C THR A 126 -4.43 3.22 1.35
N HIS A 127 -5.23 2.60 0.51
CA HIS A 127 -5.04 1.20 0.13
C HIS A 127 -4.80 1.07 -1.37
N ALA A 128 -3.88 0.18 -1.73
CA ALA A 128 -3.64 -0.16 -3.12
C ALA A 128 -3.61 -1.68 -3.28
N THR A 129 -4.34 -2.17 -4.28
CA THR A 129 -4.36 -3.57 -4.69
C THR A 129 -3.57 -3.73 -5.98
N LEU A 130 -2.52 -4.56 -5.91
CA LEU A 130 -1.75 -5.03 -7.05
C LEU A 130 -2.42 -6.26 -7.66
N LEU A 131 -2.64 -6.24 -8.96
CA LEU A 131 -3.24 -7.34 -9.71
C LEU A 131 -2.23 -7.93 -10.70
N ASP A 132 -2.00 -9.24 -10.61
CA ASP A 132 -1.33 -10.01 -11.67
C ASP A 132 -2.41 -10.62 -12.57
N VAL A 133 -2.74 -9.87 -13.64
CA VAL A 133 -3.82 -10.22 -14.58
C VAL A 133 -3.25 -11.12 -15.67
N PRO A 134 -3.78 -12.35 -15.86
CA PRO A 134 -3.33 -13.24 -16.92
C PRO A 134 -3.42 -12.59 -18.32
N GLY A 135 -2.34 -12.75 -19.10
CA GLY A 135 -2.24 -12.18 -20.45
C GLY A 135 -1.88 -10.71 -20.52
N ARG A 136 -1.78 -10.00 -19.38
CA ARG A 136 -1.29 -8.63 -19.34
C ARG A 136 0.24 -8.61 -19.29
N ALA A 137 0.86 -7.65 -19.99
CA ALA A 137 2.32 -7.54 -20.06
C ALA A 137 2.98 -7.03 -18.79
N GLN A 138 2.21 -6.41 -17.88
CA GLN A 138 2.70 -5.80 -16.63
C GLN A 138 1.63 -5.86 -15.52
N LEU A 139 2.09 -5.70 -14.28
CA LEU A 139 1.22 -5.58 -13.10
C LEU A 139 0.30 -4.37 -13.21
N LEU A 140 -0.86 -4.47 -12.59
CA LEU A 140 -1.83 -3.38 -12.52
C LEU A 140 -2.09 -3.03 -11.05
N ILE A 141 -1.99 -1.77 -10.71
CA ILE A 141 -2.34 -1.25 -9.37
C ILE A 141 -3.69 -0.56 -9.47
N VAL A 142 -4.60 -0.88 -8.55
CA VAL A 142 -5.89 -0.20 -8.39
C VAL A 142 -5.95 0.44 -7.01
N THR A 143 -6.36 1.70 -6.92
CA THR A 143 -6.40 2.47 -5.67
C THR A 143 -7.56 3.49 -5.66
N ASP A 144 -8.14 3.86 -4.54
CA ASP A 144 -8.19 3.27 -3.21
C ASP A 144 -9.43 2.37 -3.11
N ASP A 145 -9.24 1.09 -2.89
CA ASP A 145 -10.33 0.11 -2.88
C ASP A 145 -10.73 -0.33 -1.46
N ARG A 146 -10.31 0.43 -0.39
CA ARG A 146 -10.56 -0.04 0.97
C ARG A 146 -10.75 1.03 2.05
N LEU A 147 -10.09 2.19 1.97
CA LEU A 147 -10.01 3.12 3.09
C LEU A 147 -10.77 4.42 2.87
N ASN A 148 -10.67 5.02 1.72
CA ASN A 148 -11.25 6.33 1.45
C ASN A 148 -12.53 6.17 0.60
N VAL A 149 -13.71 6.15 1.26
CA VAL A 149 -15.01 5.84 0.61
C VAL A 149 -15.34 6.83 -0.50
N ALA A 150 -15.39 8.11 -0.20
CA ALA A 150 -15.65 9.21 -1.13
C ALA A 150 -14.55 10.26 -0.99
N PRO A 151 -13.35 10.02 -1.59
CA PRO A 151 -12.21 10.88 -1.36
C PRO A 151 -12.42 12.26 -1.97
N THR A 152 -12.09 13.31 -1.21
CA THR A 152 -11.99 14.68 -1.71
C THR A 152 -10.80 14.80 -2.67
N LEU A 153 -10.71 15.90 -3.43
CA LEU A 153 -9.56 16.15 -4.32
C LEU A 153 -8.22 16.09 -3.56
N ALA A 154 -8.16 16.64 -2.35
CA ALA A 154 -6.97 16.57 -1.50
C ALA A 154 -6.64 15.12 -1.08
N ALA A 155 -7.66 14.32 -0.75
CA ALA A 155 -7.45 12.90 -0.46
C ALA A 155 -6.99 12.12 -1.71
N LYS A 156 -7.54 12.42 -2.89
CA LYS A 156 -7.12 11.80 -4.16
C LYS A 156 -5.67 12.13 -4.51
N ARG A 157 -5.20 13.33 -4.16
CA ARG A 157 -3.78 13.68 -4.29
C ARG A 157 -2.89 12.77 -3.46
N ASP A 158 -3.22 12.54 -2.18
CA ASP A 158 -2.45 11.66 -1.32
C ASP A 158 -2.52 10.19 -1.80
N ILE A 159 -3.69 9.75 -2.29
CA ILE A 159 -3.87 8.43 -2.92
C ILE A 159 -2.94 8.28 -4.13
N LEU A 160 -2.88 9.31 -4.99
CA LEU A 160 -2.01 9.33 -6.16
C LEU A 160 -0.53 9.22 -5.78
N VAL A 161 -0.07 10.03 -4.83
CA VAL A 161 1.33 10.01 -4.35
C VAL A 161 1.69 8.64 -3.81
N ASN A 162 0.90 8.09 -2.89
CA ASN A 162 1.15 6.77 -2.30
C ASN A 162 1.20 5.65 -3.36
N ALA A 163 0.31 5.69 -4.36
CA ALA A 163 0.28 4.68 -5.41
C ALA A 163 1.50 4.76 -6.34
N VAL A 164 1.96 5.98 -6.64
CA VAL A 164 3.19 6.20 -7.43
C VAL A 164 4.42 5.72 -6.64
N GLU A 165 4.53 6.03 -5.35
CA GLU A 165 5.60 5.52 -4.49
C GLU A 165 5.62 4.00 -4.43
N LEU A 166 4.45 3.36 -4.35
CA LEU A 166 4.34 1.90 -4.44
C LEU A 166 4.91 1.40 -5.78
N ALA A 167 4.45 1.94 -6.91
CA ALA A 167 4.90 1.52 -8.23
C ALA A 167 6.43 1.67 -8.40
N VAL A 168 7.00 2.79 -7.95
CA VAL A 168 8.45 3.03 -7.97
C VAL A 168 9.19 2.02 -7.09
N SER A 169 8.68 1.69 -5.89
CA SER A 169 9.25 0.66 -5.01
C SER A 169 9.26 -0.73 -5.66
N LEU A 170 8.32 -0.99 -6.58
CA LEU A 170 8.26 -2.22 -7.37
C LEU A 170 9.18 -2.21 -8.60
N GLY A 171 9.84 -1.09 -8.88
CA GLY A 171 10.79 -0.94 -9.99
C GLY A 171 10.18 -0.33 -11.26
N ILE A 172 8.97 0.23 -11.19
CA ILE A 172 8.36 0.99 -12.29
C ILE A 172 8.84 2.44 -12.17
N ALA A 173 9.92 2.78 -12.87
CA ALA A 173 10.60 4.07 -12.70
C ALA A 173 9.72 5.29 -13.09
N THR A 174 8.82 5.13 -14.06
CA THR A 174 7.91 6.19 -14.54
C THR A 174 6.52 5.60 -14.74
N PRO A 175 5.75 5.34 -13.66
CA PRO A 175 4.45 4.71 -13.78
C PRO A 175 3.45 5.59 -14.54
N ALA A 176 2.62 4.95 -15.36
CA ALA A 176 1.51 5.56 -16.08
C ALA A 176 0.24 5.45 -15.22
N VAL A 177 -0.31 6.59 -14.83
CA VAL A 177 -1.49 6.68 -13.95
C VAL A 177 -2.69 7.17 -14.74
N ALA A 178 -3.72 6.32 -14.84
CA ALA A 178 -5.02 6.69 -15.38
C ALA A 178 -5.97 7.13 -14.26
N LEU A 179 -6.47 8.35 -14.36
CA LEU A 179 -7.49 8.89 -13.47
C LEU A 179 -8.87 8.49 -14.01
N LEU A 180 -9.49 7.51 -13.37
CA LEU A 180 -10.71 6.90 -13.89
C LEU A 180 -11.95 7.79 -13.71
N ALA A 181 -12.80 7.79 -14.73
CA ALA A 181 -14.11 8.42 -14.72
C ALA A 181 -15.06 7.68 -15.64
N ALA A 182 -16.33 8.12 -15.67
CA ALA A 182 -17.36 7.52 -16.51
C ALA A 182 -17.27 7.93 -18.01
N VAL A 183 -16.57 9.04 -18.29
CA VAL A 183 -16.35 9.59 -19.63
C VAL A 183 -14.94 10.18 -19.71
N ASP A 184 -14.42 10.32 -20.95
CA ASP A 184 -13.02 10.70 -21.20
C ASP A 184 -12.79 12.21 -21.34
N ALA A 185 -13.81 13.03 -21.04
CA ALA A 185 -13.72 14.48 -21.06
C ALA A 185 -14.34 15.11 -19.80
N PRO A 186 -13.81 16.24 -19.32
CA PRO A 186 -14.39 16.97 -18.20
C PRO A 186 -15.84 17.36 -18.47
N SER A 187 -16.73 17.03 -17.54
CA SER A 187 -18.16 17.32 -17.62
C SER A 187 -18.71 17.69 -16.24
N ALA A 188 -19.43 18.79 -16.15
CA ALA A 188 -20.10 19.21 -14.92
C ALA A 188 -21.13 18.20 -14.39
N ALA A 189 -21.64 17.32 -15.26
CA ALA A 189 -22.56 16.25 -14.86
C ALA A 189 -21.86 15.14 -14.04
N PHE A 190 -20.54 15.01 -14.15
CA PHE A 190 -19.73 13.99 -13.47
C PHE A 190 -18.60 14.62 -12.70
N ALA A 191 -18.77 14.86 -11.41
CA ALA A 191 -17.75 15.47 -10.53
C ALA A 191 -16.39 14.73 -10.61
N SER A 192 -16.39 13.42 -10.84
CA SER A 192 -15.18 12.60 -11.00
C SER A 192 -14.30 13.06 -12.17
N THR A 193 -14.89 13.55 -13.25
CA THR A 193 -14.13 14.04 -14.41
C THR A 193 -13.46 15.38 -14.14
N VAL A 194 -14.10 16.25 -13.35
CA VAL A 194 -13.55 17.53 -12.91
C VAL A 194 -12.39 17.30 -11.94
N ASP A 195 -12.57 16.38 -10.99
CA ASP A 195 -11.51 15.97 -10.07
C ASP A 195 -10.31 15.37 -10.82
N ALA A 196 -10.55 14.52 -11.82
CA ALA A 196 -9.49 13.94 -12.64
C ALA A 196 -8.69 14.99 -13.40
N ALA A 197 -9.37 15.95 -14.05
CA ALA A 197 -8.70 17.05 -14.73
C ALA A 197 -7.88 17.92 -13.77
N SER A 198 -8.41 18.16 -12.56
CA SER A 198 -7.71 18.91 -11.51
C SER A 198 -6.47 18.16 -11.00
N LEU A 199 -6.57 16.83 -10.78
CA LEU A 199 -5.44 16.01 -10.38
C LEU A 199 -4.35 15.94 -11.45
N LYS A 200 -4.73 15.86 -12.73
CA LYS A 200 -3.79 15.93 -13.85
C LYS A 200 -2.99 17.23 -13.81
N ALA A 201 -3.66 18.37 -13.60
CA ALA A 201 -3.01 19.68 -13.48
C ALA A 201 -2.05 19.72 -12.27
N ILE A 202 -2.52 19.28 -11.07
CA ILE A 202 -1.72 19.22 -9.85
C ILE A 202 -0.48 18.32 -10.02
N ALA A 203 -0.61 17.22 -10.73
CA ALA A 203 0.52 16.32 -11.03
C ALA A 203 1.55 17.01 -11.95
N GLY A 204 1.08 17.78 -12.91
CA GLY A 204 1.92 18.60 -13.82
C GLY A 204 2.74 19.67 -13.09
N ASP A 205 2.24 20.19 -11.97
CA ASP A 205 2.93 21.18 -11.13
C ASP A 205 4.09 20.58 -10.28
N GLY A 206 4.42 19.31 -10.48
CA GLY A 206 5.58 18.65 -9.86
C GLY A 206 5.35 18.05 -8.48
N ILE A 207 4.12 17.99 -8.02
CA ILE A 207 3.74 17.32 -6.75
C ILE A 207 3.99 15.80 -6.85
N VAL A 208 3.79 15.23 -8.05
CA VAL A 208 4.06 13.82 -8.34
C VAL A 208 5.21 13.73 -9.34
N ARG A 209 6.42 13.57 -8.83
CA ARG A 209 7.60 13.47 -9.69
C ARG A 209 7.76 12.06 -10.24
N GLY A 210 8.16 11.95 -11.51
CA GLY A 210 8.52 10.68 -12.12
C GLY A 210 7.34 9.79 -12.52
N ALA A 211 6.11 10.31 -12.58
CA ALA A 211 4.94 9.61 -13.10
C ALA A 211 4.31 10.35 -14.28
N ARG A 212 3.68 9.60 -15.17
CA ARG A 212 2.82 10.15 -16.22
C ARG A 212 1.38 10.01 -15.75
N VAL A 213 0.70 11.13 -15.53
CA VAL A 213 -0.66 11.17 -15.00
C VAL A 213 -1.58 11.75 -16.04
N ASP A 214 -2.64 11.04 -16.40
CA ASP A 214 -3.62 11.51 -17.36
C ASP A 214 -5.05 11.03 -17.01
N GLY A 215 -6.03 11.75 -17.50
CA GLY A 215 -7.47 11.52 -17.32
C GLY A 215 -8.25 12.83 -17.41
N PRO A 216 -9.59 12.78 -17.35
CA PRO A 216 -10.38 11.58 -17.08
C PRO A 216 -10.27 10.51 -18.16
N MET A 217 -10.37 9.24 -17.80
CA MET A 217 -10.38 8.09 -18.73
C MET A 217 -11.38 7.03 -18.26
N THR A 218 -12.06 6.40 -19.20
CA THR A 218 -12.82 5.17 -18.94
C THR A 218 -11.86 3.99 -18.75
N PRO A 219 -12.26 2.92 -18.02
CA PRO A 219 -11.38 1.77 -17.78
C PRO A 219 -10.88 1.06 -19.04
N ASP A 220 -11.71 0.98 -20.09
CA ASP A 220 -11.33 0.39 -21.37
C ASP A 220 -10.27 1.22 -22.10
N VAL A 221 -10.41 2.55 -22.13
CA VAL A 221 -9.39 3.47 -22.66
C VAL A 221 -8.09 3.38 -21.89
N ALA A 222 -8.14 3.30 -20.56
CA ALA A 222 -6.96 3.18 -19.72
C ALA A 222 -6.18 1.88 -19.95
N LEU A 223 -6.89 0.76 -20.23
CA LEU A 223 -6.31 -0.59 -20.26
C LEU A 223 -6.06 -1.15 -21.67
N SER A 224 -6.75 -0.64 -22.70
CA SER A 224 -6.68 -1.17 -24.06
C SER A 224 -6.20 -0.12 -25.06
N PRO A 225 -5.02 -0.36 -25.71
CA PRO A 225 -4.54 0.53 -26.78
C PRO A 225 -5.53 0.61 -27.95
N ASP A 226 -6.31 -0.47 -28.19
CA ASP A 226 -7.31 -0.50 -29.26
C ASP A 226 -8.52 0.39 -28.92
N ALA A 227 -9.02 0.31 -27.69
CA ALA A 227 -10.10 1.19 -27.22
C ALA A 227 -9.67 2.66 -27.28
N ALA A 228 -8.47 2.97 -26.82
CA ALA A 228 -7.92 4.33 -26.89
C ALA A 228 -7.87 4.86 -28.32
N ARG A 229 -7.43 4.03 -29.29
CA ARG A 229 -7.42 4.42 -30.72
C ARG A 229 -8.81 4.60 -31.28
N GLN A 230 -9.75 3.70 -30.97
CA GLN A 230 -11.15 3.78 -31.45
C GLN A 230 -11.86 5.02 -30.95
N GLN A 231 -11.57 5.45 -29.72
CA GLN A 231 -12.13 6.67 -29.12
C GLN A 231 -11.33 7.92 -29.44
N GLY A 232 -10.25 7.82 -30.22
CA GLY A 232 -9.44 8.97 -30.61
C GLY A 232 -8.67 9.63 -29.46
N VAL A 233 -8.47 8.93 -28.34
CA VAL A 233 -7.76 9.47 -27.17
C VAL A 233 -6.25 9.41 -27.41
N THR A 234 -5.62 10.60 -27.48
CA THR A 234 -4.17 10.72 -27.61
C THR A 234 -3.56 11.01 -26.24
N SER A 235 -2.90 10.00 -25.66
CA SER A 235 -2.30 10.08 -24.33
C SER A 235 -1.16 9.06 -24.21
N GLU A 236 -0.10 9.41 -23.47
CA GLU A 236 0.97 8.48 -23.12
C GLU A 236 0.54 7.41 -22.10
N VAL A 237 -0.60 7.62 -21.43
CA VAL A 237 -1.17 6.73 -20.41
C VAL A 237 -2.21 5.79 -21.00
N ALA A 238 -3.01 6.26 -21.98
CA ALA A 238 -4.10 5.51 -22.55
C ALA A 238 -3.63 4.17 -23.14
N GLY A 239 -4.30 3.09 -22.75
CA GLY A 239 -3.98 1.72 -23.13
C GLY A 239 -2.75 1.11 -22.44
N ARG A 240 -2.07 1.85 -21.57
CA ARG A 240 -0.80 1.45 -20.97
C ARG A 240 -0.72 1.74 -19.45
N ALA A 241 -1.85 1.98 -18.81
CA ALA A 241 -1.89 2.36 -17.39
C ALA A 241 -1.27 1.26 -16.50
N ASP A 242 -0.34 1.65 -15.64
CA ASP A 242 0.20 0.84 -14.55
C ASP A 242 -0.66 0.99 -13.30
N ILE A 243 -1.27 2.17 -13.11
CA ILE A 243 -2.08 2.54 -11.97
C ILE A 243 -3.45 3.04 -12.45
N LEU A 244 -4.52 2.50 -11.87
CA LEU A 244 -5.88 3.00 -11.99
C LEU A 244 -6.26 3.70 -10.68
N LEU A 245 -6.41 5.00 -10.70
CA LEU A 245 -6.96 5.76 -9.59
C LEU A 245 -8.46 5.93 -9.82
N ALA A 246 -9.24 5.21 -9.03
CA ALA A 246 -10.69 5.24 -9.13
C ALA A 246 -11.29 6.48 -8.42
N PRO A 247 -12.43 7.00 -8.87
CA PRO A 247 -13.05 8.19 -8.28
C PRO A 247 -13.58 7.97 -6.87
N THR A 248 -14.00 6.75 -6.54
CA THR A 248 -14.50 6.34 -5.22
C THR A 248 -14.02 4.94 -4.88
N MET A 249 -14.06 4.60 -3.59
CA MET A 249 -13.75 3.25 -3.12
C MET A 249 -14.66 2.19 -3.76
N GLU A 250 -15.95 2.47 -3.92
CA GLU A 250 -16.90 1.55 -4.54
C GLU A 250 -16.50 1.20 -5.98
N SER A 251 -16.15 2.21 -6.78
CA SER A 251 -15.70 1.98 -8.15
C SER A 251 -14.37 1.21 -8.21
N ALA A 252 -13.44 1.48 -7.30
CA ALA A 252 -12.21 0.71 -7.18
C ALA A 252 -12.46 -0.76 -6.84
N VAL A 253 -13.32 -1.01 -5.83
CA VAL A 253 -13.73 -2.38 -5.44
C VAL A 253 -14.38 -3.12 -6.63
N MET A 254 -15.24 -2.45 -7.39
CA MET A 254 -15.89 -3.06 -8.58
C MET A 254 -14.84 -3.45 -9.62
N VAL A 255 -13.87 -2.59 -9.91
CA VAL A 255 -12.77 -2.88 -10.84
C VAL A 255 -11.95 -4.07 -10.37
N VAL A 256 -11.48 -4.08 -9.12
CA VAL A 256 -10.68 -5.18 -8.56
C VAL A 256 -11.45 -6.49 -8.60
N ARG A 257 -12.70 -6.51 -8.13
CA ARG A 257 -13.52 -7.74 -8.09
C ARG A 257 -13.88 -8.24 -9.48
N THR A 258 -14.20 -7.34 -10.41
CA THR A 258 -14.49 -7.73 -11.80
C THR A 258 -13.27 -8.36 -12.46
N LEU A 259 -12.10 -7.74 -12.33
CA LEU A 259 -10.87 -8.28 -12.90
C LEU A 259 -10.49 -9.62 -12.27
N THR A 260 -10.57 -9.75 -10.93
CA THR A 260 -10.27 -11.02 -10.26
C THR A 260 -11.24 -12.12 -10.64
N ALA A 261 -12.54 -11.84 -10.70
CA ALA A 261 -13.56 -12.84 -11.05
C ALA A 261 -13.53 -13.24 -12.53
N ALA A 262 -13.36 -12.28 -13.43
CA ALA A 262 -13.41 -12.53 -14.87
C ALA A 262 -12.11 -13.15 -15.42
N THR A 263 -10.95 -12.83 -14.86
CA THR A 263 -9.66 -13.25 -15.42
C THR A 263 -8.90 -14.24 -14.52
N GLY A 264 -9.34 -14.46 -13.29
CA GLY A 264 -8.59 -15.21 -12.30
C GLY A 264 -7.30 -14.48 -11.83
N ALA A 265 -7.24 -13.16 -11.95
CA ALA A 265 -6.12 -12.36 -11.48
C ALA A 265 -5.84 -12.60 -10.00
N LEU A 266 -4.57 -12.70 -9.63
CA LEU A 266 -4.16 -12.68 -8.22
C LEU A 266 -4.12 -11.25 -7.72
N ALA A 267 -4.70 -11.03 -6.55
CA ALA A 267 -4.67 -9.75 -5.87
C ALA A 267 -3.72 -9.78 -4.66
N ALA A 268 -2.95 -8.72 -4.48
CA ALA A 268 -2.13 -8.48 -3.30
C ALA A 268 -2.31 -7.02 -2.88
N GLY A 269 -2.59 -6.77 -1.58
CA GLY A 269 -2.95 -5.43 -1.13
C GLY A 269 -2.11 -4.92 0.03
N LEU A 270 -1.90 -3.59 0.06
CA LEU A 270 -1.23 -2.88 1.16
C LEU A 270 -1.96 -1.60 1.55
N VAL A 271 -1.96 -1.31 2.85
CA VAL A 271 -2.17 0.04 3.36
C VAL A 271 -0.85 0.79 3.28
N LEU A 272 -0.92 1.97 2.69
CA LEU A 272 0.17 2.91 2.41
C LEU A 272 -0.04 4.22 3.18
N GLY A 273 0.93 5.15 3.12
CA GLY A 273 0.85 6.43 3.85
C GLY A 273 1.21 6.31 5.32
N ALA A 274 1.71 5.17 5.77
CA ALA A 274 2.31 4.96 7.09
C ALA A 274 3.84 4.78 6.98
N LEU A 275 4.53 4.92 8.10
CA LEU A 275 5.99 4.71 8.20
C LEU A 275 6.40 3.31 7.73
N VAL A 276 5.54 2.32 7.95
CA VAL A 276 5.74 0.94 7.51
C VAL A 276 4.53 0.46 6.70
N PRO A 277 4.70 -0.46 5.73
CA PRO A 277 3.57 -1.07 5.02
C PRO A 277 2.75 -1.95 5.96
N ILE A 278 1.42 -1.99 5.73
CA ILE A 278 0.49 -2.77 6.53
C ILE A 278 -0.31 -3.70 5.63
N VAL A 279 -0.28 -4.98 5.93
CA VAL A 279 -1.05 -6.01 5.22
C VAL A 279 -2.38 -6.20 5.94
N VAL A 280 -3.48 -5.95 5.22
CA VAL A 280 -4.85 -6.11 5.71
C VAL A 280 -5.58 -7.16 4.88
N ALA A 281 -5.21 -8.43 5.06
CA ALA A 281 -5.84 -9.53 4.33
C ALA A 281 -7.35 -9.64 4.62
N VAL A 282 -8.15 -10.00 3.62
CA VAL A 282 -9.59 -10.27 3.76
C VAL A 282 -9.78 -11.75 4.12
N ARG A 283 -10.84 -12.07 4.88
CA ARG A 283 -11.12 -13.45 5.34
C ARG A 283 -11.17 -14.49 4.22
N ASN A 284 -11.58 -14.12 3.02
CA ASN A 284 -11.76 -15.03 1.89
C ASN A 284 -10.59 -14.99 0.89
N GLU A 285 -9.49 -14.34 1.23
CA GLU A 285 -8.29 -14.35 0.37
C GLU A 285 -7.56 -15.68 0.47
N SER A 286 -7.06 -16.16 -0.68
CA SER A 286 -6.23 -17.35 -0.71
C SER A 286 -4.90 -17.12 0.04
N MET A 287 -4.29 -18.18 0.53
CA MET A 287 -2.95 -18.11 1.13
C MET A 287 -1.92 -17.51 0.16
N GLU A 288 -2.09 -17.77 -1.14
CA GLU A 288 -1.25 -17.21 -2.19
C GLU A 288 -1.35 -15.68 -2.25
N SER A 289 -2.57 -15.11 -2.21
CA SER A 289 -2.81 -13.65 -2.17
C SER A 289 -2.23 -13.01 -0.90
N ARG A 290 -2.43 -13.65 0.25
CA ARG A 290 -1.90 -13.17 1.53
C ARG A 290 -0.37 -13.17 1.54
N MET A 291 0.26 -14.23 1.02
CA MET A 291 1.71 -14.29 0.89
C MET A 291 2.23 -13.27 -0.11
N ALA A 292 1.52 -13.05 -1.23
CA ALA A 292 1.84 -12.00 -2.19
C ALA A 292 1.82 -10.60 -1.56
N SER A 293 0.85 -10.33 -0.69
CA SER A 293 0.79 -9.06 0.08
C SER A 293 1.98 -8.92 1.04
N CYS A 294 2.44 -10.00 1.66
CA CYS A 294 3.64 -10.02 2.49
C CYS A 294 4.93 -9.78 1.67
N VAL A 295 5.04 -10.38 0.49
CA VAL A 295 6.13 -10.13 -0.47
C VAL A 295 6.15 -8.65 -0.89
N LEU A 296 4.99 -8.10 -1.19
CA LEU A 296 4.82 -6.69 -1.54
C LEU A 296 5.26 -5.78 -0.39
N ALA A 297 4.84 -6.09 0.85
CA ALA A 297 5.28 -5.37 2.05
C ALA A 297 6.80 -5.40 2.24
N SER A 298 7.43 -6.55 1.97
CA SER A 298 8.88 -6.69 2.06
C SER A 298 9.59 -5.79 1.06
N LEU A 299 9.17 -5.77 -0.20
CA LEU A 299 9.76 -4.91 -1.23
C LEU A 299 9.64 -3.42 -0.88
N VAL A 300 8.44 -2.99 -0.48
CA VAL A 300 8.16 -1.58 -0.09
C VAL A 300 9.00 -1.16 1.11
N ALA A 301 9.08 -2.01 2.14
CA ALA A 301 9.84 -1.69 3.35
C ALA A 301 11.37 -1.60 3.08
N HIS A 302 11.90 -2.42 2.17
CA HIS A 302 13.32 -2.35 1.80
C HIS A 302 13.61 -1.13 0.92
N ALA A 303 12.77 -0.84 -0.08
CA ALA A 303 12.91 0.34 -0.92
C ALA A 303 12.87 1.65 -0.12
N LYS A 304 11.95 1.77 0.85
CA LYS A 304 11.88 2.95 1.75
C LYS A 304 13.18 3.14 2.54
N ARG A 305 13.82 2.07 3.00
CA ARG A 305 15.08 2.15 3.73
C ARG A 305 16.24 2.60 2.83
N GLU A 306 16.33 2.05 1.64
CA GLU A 306 17.35 2.45 0.65
C GLU A 306 17.19 3.92 0.29
N GLY A 307 15.97 4.39 0.03
CA GLY A 307 15.67 5.79 -0.23
C GLY A 307 16.03 6.71 0.95
N ALA A 308 15.74 6.29 2.19
CA ALA A 308 16.09 7.05 3.38
C ALA A 308 17.62 7.12 3.61
N GLN A 309 18.36 6.07 3.26
CA GLN A 309 19.84 6.05 3.35
C GLN A 309 20.52 6.86 2.23
N ALA A 310 19.87 6.97 1.07
CA ALA A 310 20.37 7.74 -0.07
C ALA A 310 20.06 9.24 0.05
N ALA A 311 19.12 9.65 0.90
CA ALA A 311 18.81 11.05 1.13
C ALA A 311 19.99 11.73 1.88
N PRO A 312 20.54 12.86 1.39
CA PRO A 312 21.60 13.56 2.10
C PRO A 312 21.09 13.97 3.49
N ALA A 313 21.91 13.72 4.53
CA ALA A 313 21.61 14.12 5.89
C ALA A 313 21.19 15.60 5.90
N LYS A 314 20.01 15.90 6.43
CA LYS A 314 19.58 17.28 6.64
C LYS A 314 20.71 17.95 7.44
N ARG A 315 21.36 18.96 6.87
CA ARG A 315 22.36 19.77 7.57
C ARG A 315 21.67 20.37 8.79
N GLU A 316 21.97 19.84 9.96
CA GLU A 316 21.68 20.52 11.21
C GLU A 316 22.53 21.79 11.25
N GLY A 317 21.87 22.93 11.52
CA GLY A 317 22.49 24.14 11.99
C GLY A 317 23.08 25.05 10.94
N SER A 318 22.26 25.99 10.45
CA SER A 318 22.77 27.35 10.21
C SER A 318 22.87 28.03 11.59
N PRO A 319 24.02 28.58 12.00
CA PRO A 319 24.11 29.29 13.29
C PRO A 319 23.21 30.53 13.23
N ALA A 320 22.54 30.79 14.35
CA ALA A 320 21.72 31.97 14.57
C ALA A 320 22.52 33.25 14.20
N GLY A 321 21.93 34.04 13.30
CA GLY A 321 22.48 35.35 12.95
C GLY A 321 22.61 36.22 14.20
N GLU A 322 23.78 36.87 14.35
CA GLU A 322 24.06 37.88 15.35
C GLU A 322 23.00 39.03 15.29
N PRO A 323 22.63 39.60 16.45
CA PRO A 323 21.69 40.71 16.47
C PRO A 323 22.37 41.97 15.89
N VAL A 324 21.78 42.52 14.85
CA VAL A 324 22.16 43.84 14.31
C VAL A 324 21.86 44.91 15.36
N ALA A 325 22.92 45.51 15.90
CA ALA A 325 22.82 46.64 16.79
C ALA A 325 22.29 47.86 16.05
N THR A 326 21.11 48.32 16.43
CA THR A 326 20.53 49.60 15.98
C THR A 326 21.19 50.72 16.74
N HIS A 327 22.13 51.47 16.11
CA HIS A 327 22.57 52.79 16.59
C HIS A 327 21.46 53.79 16.28
N LEU A 328 20.80 54.28 17.33
CA LEU A 328 20.06 55.54 17.33
C LEU A 328 21.08 56.66 17.54
N ALA A 329 21.22 57.58 16.57
CA ALA A 329 21.88 58.84 16.72
C ALA A 329 20.83 59.98 16.65
N ALA A 330 20.89 60.84 17.66
CA ALA A 330 20.35 62.14 17.94
C ALA A 330 19.49 62.88 16.90
#